data_4a9ae5fae265622146b5d2b8cdc39126
#
_entry.id   4a9ae5fae265622146b5d2b8cdc39126
#
_cell.length_a   1.000
_cell.length_b   1.000
_cell.length_c   1.000
_cell.angle_alpha   90.00
_cell.angle_beta   90.00
_cell.angle_gamma   90.00
#
_symmetry.space_group_name_H-M   'P 1'
#
loop_
_entity.id
_entity.type
_entity.pdbx_description
1 polymer ?
#
loop_
_entity_poly.entity_id
_entity_poly.type
_entity_poly.pdbx_seq_one_letter_code
_entity_poly.pdbx_strand_id
1 'polypeptide(L)'
;MEIKVQSIKFDADQKLLDYIDKKVSKIEKFYEDIVRTEVDLSLLADPQNKNAKIHVFIPGTELVVERNNDTFEGAINDCVTTLKDLLVSEKERRYK
;
A
#
# COMPACT_ATOMS: atom_id res chain seq x y z
N MET A 1 5.38 9.40 8.57
CA MET A 1 5.53 8.78 7.23
C MET A 1 4.75 9.60 6.20
N GLU A 2 5.34 9.82 5.06
CA GLU A 2 4.66 10.48 3.95
C GLU A 2 3.96 9.43 3.09
N ILE A 3 2.70 9.67 2.75
CA ILE A 3 1.92 8.80 1.86
C ILE A 3 1.56 9.59 0.62
N LYS A 4 2.00 9.10 -0.54
CA LYS A 4 1.71 9.73 -1.83
C LYS A 4 0.81 8.80 -2.64
N VAL A 5 -0.35 9.30 -3.08
CA VAL A 5 -1.31 8.52 -3.86
C VAL A 5 -1.38 9.07 -5.27
N GLN A 6 -1.29 8.18 -6.26
CA GLN A 6 -1.42 8.52 -7.67
C GLN A 6 -2.52 7.66 -8.29
N SER A 7 -3.48 8.32 -8.95
CA SER A 7 -4.53 7.64 -9.72
C SER A 7 -4.20 7.76 -11.19
N ILE A 8 -4.15 6.63 -11.90
CA ILE A 8 -3.76 6.58 -13.30
C ILE A 8 -5.01 6.50 -14.16
N LYS A 9 -5.26 7.54 -14.98
CA LYS A 9 -6.38 7.67 -15.93
C LYS A 9 -7.77 7.72 -15.28
N PHE A 10 -7.86 8.10 -14.01
CA PHE A 10 -9.12 8.38 -13.34
C PHE A 10 -8.85 9.25 -12.11
N ASP A 11 -9.91 9.83 -11.54
CA ASP A 11 -9.78 10.64 -10.33
C ASP A 11 -10.33 9.86 -9.13
N ALA A 12 -9.49 9.62 -8.13
CA ALA A 12 -9.93 9.01 -6.89
C ALA A 12 -10.74 10.02 -6.08
N ASP A 13 -11.92 9.62 -5.57
CA ASP A 13 -12.72 10.52 -4.76
C ASP A 13 -12.13 10.66 -3.35
N GLN A 14 -12.61 11.65 -2.61
CA GLN A 14 -12.09 11.93 -1.27
C GLN A 14 -12.30 10.77 -0.31
N LYS A 15 -13.42 10.07 -0.43
CA LYS A 15 -13.72 8.92 0.41
C LYS A 15 -12.68 7.82 0.23
N LEU A 16 -12.27 7.55 -1.01
CA LEU A 16 -11.22 6.56 -1.29
C LEU A 16 -9.87 7.02 -0.75
N LEU A 17 -9.53 8.30 -0.95
CA LEU A 17 -8.28 8.85 -0.45
C LEU A 17 -8.21 8.78 1.08
N ASP A 18 -9.31 9.07 1.77
CA ASP A 18 -9.39 8.97 3.23
C ASP A 18 -9.22 7.53 3.69
N TYR A 19 -9.84 6.58 2.98
CA TYR A 19 -9.69 5.16 3.28
C TYR A 19 -8.24 4.72 3.16
N ILE A 20 -7.57 5.11 2.08
CA ILE A 20 -6.18 4.77 1.83
C ILE A 20 -5.30 5.32 2.95
N ASP A 21 -5.46 6.59 3.28
CA ASP A 21 -4.68 7.23 4.34
C ASP A 21 -4.86 6.50 5.67
N LYS A 22 -6.10 6.17 6.02
CA LYS A 22 -6.41 5.47 7.27
C LYS A 22 -5.80 4.08 7.32
N LYS A 23 -5.91 3.31 6.23
CA LYS A 23 -5.44 1.93 6.20
C LYS A 23 -3.93 1.85 6.06
N VAL A 24 -3.35 2.64 5.17
CA VAL A 24 -1.92 2.59 4.89
C VAL A 24 -1.11 3.15 6.05
N SER A 25 -1.58 4.18 6.72
CA SER A 25 -0.86 4.74 7.87
C SER A 25 -0.68 3.74 9.01
N LYS A 26 -1.52 2.72 9.09
CA LYS A 26 -1.42 1.69 10.13
C LYS A 26 -0.16 0.83 10.00
N ILE A 27 0.48 0.79 8.84
CA ILE A 27 1.69 -0.02 8.64
C ILE A 27 2.86 0.49 9.50
N GLU A 28 2.84 1.75 9.89
CA GLU A 28 3.88 2.31 10.79
C GLU A 28 3.98 1.56 12.11
N LYS A 29 2.91 0.92 12.54
CA LYS A 29 2.90 0.13 13.78
C LYS A 29 3.81 -1.10 13.68
N PHE A 30 4.10 -1.55 12.46
CA PHE A 30 4.87 -2.76 12.23
C PHE A 30 6.33 -2.48 11.87
N TYR A 31 6.65 -1.23 11.52
CA TYR A 31 8.00 -0.82 11.18
C TYR A 31 8.13 0.70 11.35
N GLU A 32 8.96 1.14 12.29
CA GLU A 32 9.05 2.56 12.68
C GLU A 32 9.78 3.43 11.67
N ASP A 33 10.75 2.88 10.95
CA ASP A 33 11.66 3.65 10.09
C ASP A 33 11.21 3.72 8.63
N ILE A 34 9.91 3.77 8.37
CA ILE A 34 9.41 3.92 7.00
C ILE A 34 9.71 5.34 6.52
N VAL A 35 10.47 5.43 5.42
CA VAL A 35 10.84 6.71 4.82
C VAL A 35 9.63 7.37 4.16
N ARG A 36 8.95 6.61 3.29
CA ARG A 36 7.73 7.06 2.63
C ARG A 36 6.98 5.85 2.05
N THR A 37 5.73 6.07 1.69
CA THR A 37 4.91 5.07 1.03
C THR A 37 4.25 5.70 -0.19
N GLU A 38 4.29 5.00 -1.32
CA GLU A 38 3.67 5.44 -2.57
C GLU A 38 2.60 4.43 -2.96
N VAL A 39 1.41 4.93 -3.30
CA VAL A 39 0.26 4.12 -3.69
C VAL A 39 -0.14 4.48 -5.11
N ASP A 40 -0.10 3.52 -6.01
CA ASP A 40 -0.54 3.70 -7.40
C ASP A 40 -1.83 2.92 -7.62
N LEU A 41 -2.84 3.61 -8.11
CA LEU A 41 -4.14 3.04 -8.41
C LEU A 41 -4.37 3.06 -9.91
N SER A 42 -4.87 1.96 -10.47
CA SER A 42 -5.17 1.89 -11.89
C SER A 42 -6.35 0.96 -12.16
N LEU A 43 -6.93 1.10 -13.36
CA LEU A 43 -8.00 0.23 -13.83
C LEU A 43 -7.43 -0.72 -14.87
N LEU A 44 -7.69 -2.01 -14.69
CA LEU A 44 -7.28 -3.05 -15.63
C LEU A 44 -8.47 -3.49 -16.47
N ALA A 45 -8.24 -4.27 -17.52
CA ALA A 45 -9.29 -4.77 -18.39
C ALA A 45 -10.03 -5.98 -17.82
N ASP A 46 -9.52 -6.59 -16.77
CA ASP A 46 -10.07 -7.83 -16.17
C ASP A 46 -11.34 -7.57 -15.36
N PRO A 47 -12.15 -8.62 -15.05
CA PRO A 47 -13.31 -8.47 -14.18
C PRO A 47 -12.96 -7.90 -12.80
N GLN A 48 -11.85 -8.33 -12.18
CA GLN A 48 -11.31 -7.70 -10.97
C GLN A 48 -10.34 -6.61 -11.40
N ASN A 49 -10.90 -5.50 -11.84
CA ASN A 49 -10.16 -4.48 -12.57
C ASN A 49 -9.60 -3.34 -11.73
N LYS A 50 -9.84 -3.34 -10.42
CA LYS A 50 -9.29 -2.30 -9.53
C LYS A 50 -7.93 -2.76 -9.03
N ASN A 51 -6.87 -2.11 -9.52
CA ASN A 51 -5.49 -2.46 -9.19
C ASN A 51 -4.90 -1.45 -8.21
N ALA A 52 -4.27 -1.95 -7.15
CA ALA A 52 -3.53 -1.14 -6.20
C ALA A 52 -2.12 -1.70 -6.08
N LYS A 53 -1.13 -0.81 -6.20
CA LYS A 53 0.28 -1.15 -6.03
C LYS A 53 0.86 -0.23 -4.98
N ILE A 54 1.44 -0.80 -3.94
CA ILE A 54 1.99 -0.02 -2.83
C ILE A 54 3.49 -0.27 -2.74
N HIS A 55 4.27 0.81 -2.77
CA HIS A 55 5.71 0.81 -2.54
C HIS A 55 5.97 1.37 -1.15
N VAL A 56 6.67 0.61 -0.32
CA VAL A 56 7.09 1.08 0.99
C VAL A 56 8.61 1.18 0.99
N PHE A 57 9.12 2.38 1.21
CA PHE A 57 10.57 2.64 1.23
C PHE A 57 11.05 2.65 2.67
N ILE A 58 11.93 1.70 2.98
CA ILE A 58 12.58 1.61 4.29
C ILE A 58 14.09 1.72 4.09
N PRO A 59 14.88 2.03 5.13
CA PRO A 59 16.33 2.16 4.95
C PRO A 59 16.95 0.91 4.34
N GLY A 60 17.62 1.09 3.21
CA GLY A 60 18.35 0.04 2.54
C GLY A 60 17.54 -0.89 1.64
N THR A 61 16.21 -0.76 1.59
CA THR A 61 15.40 -1.62 0.72
C THR A 61 14.04 -1.00 0.42
N GLU A 62 13.30 -1.67 -0.45
CA GLU A 62 11.97 -1.25 -0.89
C GLU A 62 11.08 -2.49 -0.94
N LEU A 63 9.88 -2.37 -0.39
CA LEU A 63 8.88 -3.43 -0.44
C LEU A 63 7.77 -3.02 -1.41
N VAL A 64 7.40 -3.93 -2.30
CA VAL A 64 6.37 -3.67 -3.31
C VAL A 64 5.32 -4.77 -3.25
N VAL A 65 4.06 -4.37 -3.14
CA VAL A 65 2.92 -5.30 -3.18
C VAL A 65 1.89 -4.77 -4.15
N GLU A 66 1.37 -5.64 -5.01
CA GLU A 66 0.34 -5.30 -5.98
C GLU A 66 -0.81 -6.29 -5.86
N ARG A 67 -2.04 -5.79 -5.82
CA ARG A 67 -3.24 -6.63 -5.72
C ARG A 67 -4.36 -6.07 -6.60
N ASN A 68 -5.18 -6.96 -7.11
CA ASN A 68 -6.38 -6.64 -7.87
C ASN A 68 -7.60 -7.06 -7.07
N ASN A 69 -8.70 -6.31 -7.21
CA ASN A 69 -9.95 -6.65 -6.53
C ASN A 69 -11.10 -6.00 -7.29
N ASP A 70 -12.33 -6.33 -6.90
CA ASP A 70 -13.53 -5.71 -7.46
C ASP A 70 -13.66 -4.26 -7.02
N THR A 71 -13.04 -3.88 -5.90
CA THR A 71 -13.03 -2.51 -5.38
C THR A 71 -11.61 -2.08 -5.05
N PHE A 72 -11.35 -0.76 -5.09
CA PHE A 72 -10.06 -0.25 -4.66
C PHE A 72 -9.84 -0.48 -3.17
N GLU A 73 -10.88 -0.33 -2.36
CA GLU A 73 -10.80 -0.58 -0.92
C GLU A 73 -10.36 -2.01 -0.63
N GLY A 74 -10.93 -2.98 -1.36
CA GLY A 74 -10.52 -4.38 -1.24
C GLY A 74 -9.08 -4.60 -1.65
N ALA A 75 -8.64 -3.99 -2.76
CA ALA A 75 -7.26 -4.11 -3.23
C ALA A 75 -6.28 -3.50 -2.21
N ILE A 76 -6.59 -2.34 -1.67
CA ILE A 76 -5.77 -1.68 -0.63
C ILE A 76 -5.69 -2.55 0.63
N ASN A 77 -6.81 -3.09 1.07
CA ASN A 77 -6.83 -3.96 2.24
C ASN A 77 -5.96 -5.21 2.05
N ASP A 78 -6.03 -5.82 0.86
CA ASP A 78 -5.20 -6.98 0.53
C ASP A 78 -3.71 -6.62 0.54
N CYS A 79 -3.34 -5.46 0.00
CA CYS A 79 -1.98 -4.97 0.01
C CYS A 79 -1.48 -4.73 1.44
N VAL A 80 -2.28 -4.08 2.27
CA VAL A 80 -1.90 -3.74 3.65
C VAL A 80 -1.70 -5.01 4.48
N THR A 81 -2.55 -6.02 4.30
CA THR A 81 -2.42 -7.30 4.99
C THR A 81 -1.08 -7.97 4.65
N THR A 82 -0.71 -7.97 3.37
CA THR A 82 0.56 -8.55 2.93
C THR A 82 1.74 -7.72 3.42
N LEU A 83 1.64 -6.39 3.36
CA LEU A 83 2.72 -5.50 3.83
C LEU A 83 2.98 -5.67 5.31
N LYS A 84 1.94 -5.87 6.11
CA LYS A 84 2.09 -6.15 7.54
C LYS A 84 3.05 -7.32 7.76
N ASP A 85 2.82 -8.42 7.07
CA ASP A 85 3.65 -9.62 7.21
C ASP A 85 5.08 -9.38 6.74
N LEU A 86 5.24 -8.66 5.62
CA LEU A 86 6.56 -8.34 5.09
C LEU A 86 7.33 -7.41 6.02
N LEU A 87 6.68 -6.42 6.60
CA LEU A 87 7.32 -5.48 7.51
C LEU A 87 7.73 -6.15 8.82
N VAL A 88 6.90 -7.05 9.33
CA VAL A 88 7.24 -7.83 10.52
C VAL A 88 8.47 -8.69 10.25
N SER A 89 8.53 -9.34 9.10
CA SER A 89 9.69 -10.14 8.68
C SER A 89 10.96 -9.29 8.56
N GLU A 90 10.86 -8.10 7.97
CA GLU A 90 12.01 -7.19 7.84
C GLU A 90 12.50 -6.74 9.21
N LYS A 91 11.61 -6.44 10.13
CA LYS A 91 11.96 -6.03 11.48
C LYS A 91 12.68 -7.13 12.23
N GLU A 92 12.17 -8.37 12.14
CA GLU A 92 12.79 -9.53 12.78
C GLU A 92 14.19 -9.79 12.22
N ARG A 93 14.35 -9.71 10.90
CA ARG A 93 15.64 -9.94 10.24
C ARG A 93 16.66 -8.88 10.65
N ARG A 94 16.22 -7.63 10.81
CA ARG A 94 17.08 -6.50 11.15
C ARG A 94 17.63 -6.57 12.57
N TYR A 95 16.85 -7.13 13.49
CA TYR A 95 17.19 -7.17 14.93
C TYR A 95 17.73 -8.53 15.39
N LYS A 96 18.06 -9.40 14.48
CA LYS A 96 18.70 -10.68 14.84
C LYS A 96 20.19 -10.50 15.07
#